data_1b6f2499077d22749bde2c2c22ca9243
#
_entry.id   1b6f2499077d22749bde2c2c22ca9243
#
_cell.length_a   1.000
_cell.length_b   1.000
_cell.length_c   1.000
_cell.angle_alpha   90.00
_cell.angle_beta   90.00
_cell.angle_gamma   90.00
#
_symmetry.space_group_name_H-M   'P 1'
#
loop_
_entity.id
_entity.type
_entity.pdbx_description
1 polymer ?
#
loop_
_entity_poly.entity_id
_entity_poly.type
_entity_poly.pdbx_seq_one_letter_code
_entity_poly.pdbx_strand_id
1 'polypeptide(L)'
;MKQTKNARKAGFTLVEIMIVVAIIGLLAAIAIPNFVKARATSQANACINNLRQIDAAINQWALELHQTTGAGPASLSSDLTPYIKLNASGSIPQCPASGTYTTATVGSTPQVTCSLGNTVTPGHFLP
;
A
#
# COMPACT_ATOMS: atom_id res chain seq x y z
N MET A 1 -19.97 -38.64 -57.10
CA MET A 1 -18.61 -38.39 -56.55
C MET A 1 -18.63 -37.06 -55.80
N LYS A 2 -18.55 -37.08 -54.45
CA LYS A 2 -18.46 -35.87 -53.64
C LYS A 2 -16.99 -35.49 -53.48
N GLN A 3 -16.58 -34.37 -54.08
CA GLN A 3 -15.24 -33.80 -53.82
C GLN A 3 -15.24 -33.13 -52.45
N THR A 4 -14.51 -33.70 -51.51
CA THR A 4 -14.19 -33.06 -50.25
C THR A 4 -13.15 -31.95 -50.48
N LYS A 5 -13.59 -30.68 -50.37
CA LYS A 5 -12.68 -29.52 -50.33
C LYS A 5 -11.84 -29.61 -49.07
N ASN A 6 -10.55 -29.96 -49.24
CA ASN A 6 -9.54 -29.82 -48.19
C ASN A 6 -9.37 -28.33 -47.87
N ALA A 7 -10.01 -27.86 -46.78
CA ALA A 7 -9.72 -26.54 -46.22
C ALA A 7 -8.29 -26.51 -45.73
N ARG A 8 -7.43 -25.76 -46.41
CA ARG A 8 -6.04 -25.52 -45.95
C ARG A 8 -6.11 -24.81 -44.61
N LYS A 9 -5.72 -25.47 -43.54
CA LYS A 9 -5.55 -24.84 -42.23
C LYS A 9 -4.38 -23.86 -42.34
N ALA A 10 -4.69 -22.56 -42.29
CA ALA A 10 -3.69 -21.51 -42.21
C ALA A 10 -3.01 -21.64 -40.83
N GLY A 11 -1.75 -22.00 -40.80
CA GLY A 11 -0.93 -22.02 -39.59
C GLY A 11 -0.20 -20.69 -39.44
N PHE A 12 0.11 -20.30 -38.20
CA PHE A 12 0.94 -19.13 -37.91
C PHE A 12 2.39 -19.37 -38.39
N THR A 13 3.03 -18.33 -38.92
CA THR A 13 4.45 -18.38 -39.27
C THR A 13 5.32 -18.18 -38.03
N LEU A 14 6.51 -18.78 -38.01
CA LEU A 14 7.48 -18.60 -36.94
C LEU A 14 7.87 -17.12 -36.77
N VAL A 15 7.97 -16.39 -37.88
CA VAL A 15 8.32 -14.96 -37.88
C VAL A 15 7.23 -14.09 -37.23
N GLU A 16 5.95 -14.39 -37.45
CA GLU A 16 4.83 -13.67 -36.81
C GLU A 16 4.91 -13.77 -35.29
N ILE A 17 5.17 -14.95 -34.76
CA ILE A 17 5.32 -15.16 -33.31
C ILE A 17 6.57 -14.48 -32.79
N MET A 18 7.70 -14.53 -33.51
CA MET A 18 8.94 -13.86 -33.10
C MET A 18 8.77 -12.34 -32.99
N ILE A 19 8.09 -11.70 -33.94
CA ILE A 19 7.84 -10.25 -33.90
C ILE A 19 6.95 -9.90 -32.71
N VAL A 20 5.88 -10.66 -32.47
CA VAL A 20 4.96 -10.40 -31.35
C VAL A 20 5.68 -10.50 -30.00
N VAL A 21 6.47 -11.56 -29.80
CA VAL A 21 7.22 -11.73 -28.55
C VAL A 21 8.27 -10.62 -28.36
N ALA A 22 8.94 -10.20 -29.44
CA ALA A 22 9.89 -9.10 -29.39
C ALA A 22 9.24 -7.76 -28.97
N ILE A 23 8.06 -7.45 -29.52
CA ILE A 23 7.31 -6.23 -29.15
C ILE A 23 6.83 -6.31 -27.70
N ILE A 24 6.26 -7.43 -27.28
CA ILE A 24 5.82 -7.63 -25.88
C ILE A 24 7.01 -7.50 -24.92
N GLY A 25 8.16 -8.08 -25.24
CA GLY A 25 9.38 -7.98 -24.44
C GLY A 25 9.86 -6.54 -24.30
N LEU A 26 9.85 -5.77 -25.39
CA LEU A 26 10.24 -4.35 -25.36
C LEU A 26 9.29 -3.52 -24.48
N LEU A 27 7.99 -3.70 -24.63
CA LEU A 27 6.99 -3.01 -23.83
C LEU A 27 7.08 -3.39 -22.35
N ALA A 28 7.25 -4.66 -22.05
CA ALA A 28 7.42 -5.15 -20.68
C ALA A 28 8.68 -4.58 -20.01
N ALA A 29 9.79 -4.45 -20.74
CA ALA A 29 11.02 -3.89 -20.20
C ALA A 29 10.86 -2.46 -19.68
N ILE A 30 9.98 -1.66 -20.29
CA ILE A 30 9.69 -0.28 -19.86
C ILE A 30 8.58 -0.26 -18.80
N ALA A 31 7.56 -1.10 -18.94
CA ALA A 31 6.37 -1.06 -18.09
C ALA A 31 6.63 -1.60 -16.67
N ILE A 32 7.38 -2.70 -16.53
CA ILE A 32 7.60 -3.37 -15.25
C ILE A 32 8.27 -2.45 -14.21
N PRO A 33 9.41 -1.79 -14.47
CA PRO A 33 10.06 -0.92 -13.47
C PRO A 33 9.18 0.28 -13.09
N ASN A 34 8.42 0.84 -14.02
CA ASN A 34 7.51 1.94 -13.74
C ASN A 34 6.33 1.50 -12.86
N PHE A 35 5.79 0.32 -13.11
CA PHE A 35 4.72 -0.26 -12.30
C PHE A 35 5.17 -0.54 -10.86
N VAL A 36 6.37 -1.08 -10.67
CA VAL A 36 6.92 -1.33 -9.32
C VAL A 36 7.08 -0.03 -8.53
N LYS A 37 7.60 1.03 -9.15
CA LYS A 37 7.69 2.35 -8.52
C LYS A 37 6.33 2.93 -8.16
N ALA A 38 5.37 2.88 -9.09
CA ALA A 38 4.01 3.38 -8.86
C ALA A 38 3.33 2.63 -7.71
N ARG A 39 3.50 1.31 -7.63
CA ARG A 39 3.00 0.48 -6.53
C ARG A 39 3.62 0.89 -5.20
N ALA A 40 4.94 1.06 -5.13
CA ALA A 40 5.62 1.48 -3.91
C ALA A 40 5.13 2.85 -3.43
N THR A 41 4.96 3.82 -4.34
CA THR A 41 4.42 5.14 -4.02
C THR A 41 2.98 5.07 -3.51
N SER A 42 2.14 4.24 -4.13
CA SER A 42 0.76 4.04 -3.68
C SER A 42 0.70 3.44 -2.27
N GLN A 43 1.53 2.46 -1.97
CA GLN A 43 1.63 1.85 -0.63
C GLN A 43 2.12 2.85 0.42
N ALA A 44 3.11 3.68 0.09
CA ALA A 44 3.59 4.73 0.97
C ALA A 44 2.49 5.76 1.29
N ASN A 45 1.79 6.26 0.27
CA ASN A 45 0.70 7.22 0.46
C ASN A 45 -0.45 6.63 1.30
N ALA A 46 -0.80 5.37 1.09
CA ALA A 46 -1.81 4.70 1.91
C ALA A 46 -1.34 4.57 3.37
N CYS A 47 -0.08 4.22 3.62
CA CYS A 47 0.50 4.18 4.95
C CYS A 47 0.48 5.56 5.63
N ILE A 48 0.88 6.62 4.92
CA ILE A 48 0.84 8.00 5.43
C ILE A 48 -0.58 8.43 5.80
N ASN A 49 -1.57 8.06 5.00
CA ASN A 49 -2.97 8.33 5.32
C ASN A 49 -3.43 7.58 6.58
N ASN A 50 -3.00 6.34 6.77
CA ASN A 50 -3.27 5.59 7.99
C ASN A 50 -2.61 6.26 9.21
N LEU A 51 -1.35 6.70 9.09
CA LEU A 51 -0.65 7.43 10.14
C LEU A 51 -1.41 8.71 10.55
N ARG A 52 -1.92 9.48 9.59
CA ARG A 52 -2.74 10.67 9.87
C ARG A 52 -4.03 10.34 10.61
N GLN A 53 -4.69 9.24 10.27
CA GLN A 53 -5.89 8.79 10.97
C GLN A 53 -5.57 8.37 12.41
N ILE A 54 -4.45 7.69 12.63
CA ILE A 54 -4.01 7.29 13.97
C ILE A 54 -3.63 8.52 14.79
N ASP A 55 -2.91 9.47 14.23
CA ASP A 55 -2.54 10.73 14.87
C ASP A 55 -3.79 11.53 15.32
N ALA A 56 -4.79 11.64 14.44
CA ALA A 56 -6.07 12.27 14.77
C ALA A 56 -6.81 11.53 15.89
N ALA A 57 -6.78 10.20 15.89
CA ALA A 57 -7.39 9.37 16.93
C ALA A 57 -6.69 9.53 18.29
N ILE A 58 -5.35 9.66 18.30
CA ILE A 58 -4.59 9.97 19.52
C ILE A 58 -5.01 11.30 20.12
N ASN A 59 -5.15 12.33 19.27
CA ASN A 59 -5.57 13.66 19.73
C ASN A 59 -7.01 13.64 20.27
N GLN A 60 -7.93 12.92 19.64
CA GLN A 60 -9.30 12.76 20.11
C GLN A 60 -9.36 11.98 21.43
N TRP A 61 -8.64 10.89 21.54
CA TRP A 61 -8.48 10.12 22.77
C TRP A 61 -7.95 10.99 23.92
N ALA A 62 -6.94 11.81 23.65
CA ALA A 62 -6.35 12.70 24.64
C ALA A 62 -7.35 13.77 25.11
N LEU A 63 -8.13 14.33 24.21
CA LEU A 63 -9.16 15.33 24.54
C LEU A 63 -10.29 14.74 25.40
N GLU A 64 -10.81 13.57 25.02
CA GLU A 64 -11.94 12.96 25.75
C GLU A 64 -11.53 12.47 27.15
N LEU A 65 -10.33 11.95 27.30
CA LEU A 65 -9.82 11.46 28.58
C LEU A 65 -9.04 12.53 29.36
N HIS A 66 -9.02 13.78 28.90
CA HIS A 66 -8.30 14.89 29.54
C HIS A 66 -6.81 14.57 29.80
N GLN A 67 -6.19 13.86 28.87
CA GLN A 67 -4.79 13.49 28.99
C GLN A 67 -3.85 14.69 28.79
N THR A 68 -2.82 14.76 29.58
CA THR A 68 -1.80 15.82 29.48
C THR A 68 -0.71 15.45 28.48
N THR A 69 0.04 16.47 28.04
CA THR A 69 1.24 16.27 27.21
C THR A 69 2.20 15.29 27.92
N GLY A 70 2.69 14.31 27.18
CA GLY A 70 3.53 13.25 27.73
C GLY A 70 2.79 11.95 28.06
N ALA A 71 1.45 11.98 28.16
CA ALA A 71 0.66 10.75 28.22
C ALA A 71 0.58 10.08 26.83
N GLY A 72 0.45 8.79 26.80
CA GLY A 72 0.28 8.05 25.54
C GLY A 72 -0.71 6.91 25.70
N PRO A 73 -1.37 6.48 24.61
CA PRO A 73 -2.23 5.31 24.67
C PRO A 73 -1.37 4.09 25.05
N ALA A 74 -1.84 3.31 26.02
CA ALA A 74 -1.15 2.10 26.46
C ALA A 74 -1.14 1.03 25.35
N SER A 75 -2.17 1.03 24.52
CA SER A 75 -2.29 0.11 23.40
C SER A 75 -2.95 0.77 22.20
N LEU A 76 -2.32 0.65 21.04
CA LEU A 76 -2.86 1.13 19.77
C LEU A 76 -4.24 0.52 19.46
N SER A 77 -4.42 -0.77 19.78
CA SER A 77 -5.64 -1.50 19.43
C SER A 77 -6.79 -1.32 20.41
N SER A 78 -6.53 -1.23 21.71
CA SER A 78 -7.61 -1.11 22.71
C SER A 78 -8.08 0.32 22.91
N ASP A 79 -7.13 1.24 22.98
CA ASP A 79 -7.42 2.62 23.39
C ASP A 79 -7.91 3.48 22.22
N LEU A 80 -7.41 3.23 21.01
CA LEU A 80 -7.73 4.03 19.83
C LEU A 80 -8.88 3.45 18.98
N THR A 81 -9.29 2.20 19.22
CA THR A 81 -10.39 1.57 18.48
C THR A 81 -11.69 2.40 18.45
N PRO A 82 -12.13 3.07 19.53
CA PRO A 82 -13.33 3.89 19.50
C PRO A 82 -13.21 5.16 18.64
N TYR A 83 -11.99 5.61 18.37
CA TYR A 83 -11.69 6.90 17.73
C TYR A 83 -11.22 6.79 16.30
N ILE A 84 -11.00 5.59 15.80
CA ILE A 84 -10.49 5.36 14.46
C ILE A 84 -11.46 4.50 13.64
N LYS A 85 -11.55 4.79 12.34
CA LYS A 85 -12.30 3.94 11.43
C LYS A 85 -11.58 2.60 11.24
N LEU A 86 -12.22 1.54 11.71
CA LEU A 86 -11.71 0.18 11.58
C LEU A 86 -11.85 -0.34 10.15
N ASN A 87 -10.98 -1.27 9.79
CA ASN A 87 -11.09 -2.01 8.53
C ASN A 87 -12.25 -3.04 8.60
N ALA A 88 -12.48 -3.77 7.50
CA ALA A 88 -13.53 -4.79 7.43
C ALA A 88 -13.38 -5.93 8.45
N SER A 89 -12.18 -6.13 8.97
CA SER A 89 -11.88 -7.14 10.02
C SER A 89 -12.05 -6.59 11.45
N GLY A 90 -12.51 -5.35 11.63
CA GLY A 90 -12.67 -4.73 12.94
C GLY A 90 -11.35 -4.35 13.62
N SER A 91 -10.27 -4.24 12.87
CA SER A 91 -8.95 -3.84 13.38
C SER A 91 -8.50 -2.50 12.77
N ILE A 92 -7.54 -1.87 13.42
CA ILE A 92 -6.92 -0.63 12.93
C ILE A 92 -6.28 -0.89 11.57
N PRO A 93 -6.39 0.04 10.60
CA PRO A 93 -5.76 -0.09 9.29
C PRO A 93 -4.27 -0.35 9.41
N GLN A 94 -3.78 -1.37 8.73
CA GLN A 94 -2.36 -1.74 8.72
C GLN A 94 -1.62 -1.13 7.54
N CYS A 95 -0.29 -1.05 7.65
CA CYS A 95 0.53 -0.61 6.54
C CYS A 95 0.46 -1.60 5.37
N PRO A 96 0.11 -1.17 4.14
CA PRO A 96 0.02 -2.05 2.98
C PRO A 96 1.34 -2.71 2.57
N ALA A 97 2.47 -2.17 3.04
CA ALA A 97 3.81 -2.72 2.84
C ALA A 97 4.30 -3.56 4.03
N SER A 98 3.39 -4.03 4.89
CA SER A 98 3.70 -4.87 6.07
C SER A 98 4.55 -4.18 7.15
N GLY A 99 4.53 -2.84 7.21
CA GLY A 99 5.11 -2.10 8.33
C GLY A 99 4.22 -2.16 9.58
N THR A 100 4.84 -1.98 10.75
CA THR A 100 4.14 -1.87 12.04
C THR A 100 4.06 -0.42 12.48
N TYR A 101 2.94 -0.03 13.10
CA TYR A 101 2.77 1.30 13.68
C TYR A 101 3.16 1.29 15.15
N THR A 102 3.85 2.34 15.56
CA THR A 102 4.24 2.58 16.96
C THR A 102 3.78 3.97 17.35
N THR A 103 3.06 4.08 18.47
CA THR A 103 2.61 5.33 19.04
C THR A 103 3.65 5.88 20.01
N ALA A 104 3.77 7.20 20.04
CA ALA A 104 4.51 7.94 21.05
C ALA A 104 3.52 8.72 21.94
N THR A 105 4.03 9.61 22.76
CA THR A 105 3.21 10.38 23.71
C THR A 105 2.52 11.56 23.05
N VAL A 106 1.41 12.00 23.64
CA VAL A 106 0.68 13.20 23.24
C VAL A 106 1.61 14.42 23.27
N GLY A 107 1.61 15.18 22.19
CA GLY A 107 2.47 16.35 22.02
C GLY A 107 3.86 16.05 21.49
N SER A 108 4.23 14.78 21.28
CA SER A 108 5.45 14.44 20.53
C SER A 108 5.27 14.67 19.03
N THR A 109 6.35 14.89 18.32
CA THR A 109 6.33 15.09 16.87
C THR A 109 7.35 14.15 16.23
N PRO A 110 6.92 13.10 15.51
CA PRO A 110 5.55 12.63 15.29
C PRO A 110 4.99 11.82 16.48
N GLN A 111 3.63 11.80 16.63
CA GLN A 111 2.96 10.99 17.66
C GLN A 111 2.80 9.52 17.26
N VAL A 112 2.95 9.21 15.98
CA VAL A 112 2.89 7.86 15.45
C VAL A 112 3.91 7.68 14.33
N THR A 113 4.56 6.54 14.31
CA THR A 113 5.56 6.18 13.30
C THR A 113 5.26 4.82 12.68
N CYS A 114 5.77 4.61 11.47
CA CYS A 114 5.76 3.31 10.82
C CYS A 114 7.20 2.75 10.82
N SER A 115 7.36 1.46 11.05
CA SER A 115 8.67 0.79 11.00
C SER A 115 9.39 0.94 9.66
N LEU A 116 8.64 1.20 8.58
CA LEU A 116 9.17 1.46 7.23
C LEU A 116 9.41 2.96 6.96
N GLY A 117 9.35 3.83 7.97
CA GLY A 117 9.48 5.27 7.81
C GLY A 117 10.65 5.68 6.92
N ASN A 118 11.87 5.35 7.32
CA ASN A 118 13.10 5.74 6.63
C ASN A 118 13.84 4.56 5.96
N THR A 119 13.28 3.35 5.98
CA THR A 119 13.95 2.14 5.49
C THR A 119 13.65 1.82 4.03
N VAL A 120 12.62 2.44 3.47
CA VAL A 120 12.17 2.22 2.09
C VAL A 120 12.01 3.54 1.34
N THR A 121 12.02 3.46 0.00
CA THR A 121 11.80 4.62 -0.86
C THR A 121 10.60 4.36 -1.77
N PRO A 122 9.55 5.22 -1.70
CA PRO A 122 9.38 6.39 -0.84
C PRO A 122 9.16 6.02 0.64
N GLY A 123 9.57 6.89 1.56
CA GLY A 123 9.43 6.67 3.01
C GLY A 123 7.97 6.72 3.49
N HIS A 124 7.69 6.01 4.59
CA HIS A 124 6.36 5.90 5.20
C HIS A 124 6.31 6.72 6.50
N PHE A 125 6.47 8.02 6.41
CA PHE A 125 6.49 8.93 7.57
C PHE A 125 5.55 10.11 7.38
N LEU A 126 5.08 10.67 8.48
CA LEU A 126 4.36 11.94 8.49
C LEU A 126 5.33 13.07 8.18
N PRO A 127 4.95 13.99 7.27
CA PRO A 127 5.75 15.18 6.96
C PRO A 127 5.78 16.18 8.11
#